data_7de5d2d71d088ab55b806f9a994dde2b
#
_entry.id   7de5d2d71d088ab55b806f9a994dde2b
#
_cell.length_a   1.000
_cell.length_b   1.000
_cell.length_c   1.000
_cell.angle_alpha   90.00
_cell.angle_beta   90.00
_cell.angle_gamma   90.00
#
_symmetry.space_group_name_H-M   'P 1'
#
loop_
_entity.id
_entity.type
_entity.pdbx_description
1 polymer ?
#
loop_
_entity_poly.entity_id
_entity_poly.type
_entity_poly.pdbx_seq_one_letter_code
_entity_poly.pdbx_strand_id
1 'polypeptide(L)'
;MLLKEINLSFNKFFMKAYSICIALIISFFLTISPAYAAPSNMSGDYAKDTISVVKALKGAIEIPKDASNKDEVREDSLSLITDYISRYRNRGLVNKTQSFTTMQTALNAMAGHYKNFASRPLPEKLKERLNKELSLAEKMVLRES
;
A
#
# COMPACT_ATOMS: atom_id res chain seq x y z
N MET A 1 -46.63 -48.89 3.75
CA MET A 1 -46.82 -47.54 4.32
C MET A 1 -45.56 -47.03 5.00
N LEU A 2 -44.83 -47.80 5.78
CA LEU A 2 -43.61 -47.45 6.48
C LEU A 2 -42.42 -47.03 5.59
N LEU A 3 -42.20 -47.64 4.45
CA LEU A 3 -41.09 -47.32 3.52
C LEU A 3 -41.22 -45.94 2.85
N LYS A 4 -42.44 -45.44 2.70
CA LYS A 4 -42.71 -44.12 2.10
C LYS A 4 -42.43 -42.97 3.07
N GLU A 5 -42.66 -43.18 4.35
CA GLU A 5 -42.36 -42.22 5.43
C GLU A 5 -40.86 -42.10 5.66
N ILE A 6 -40.14 -43.22 5.62
CA ILE A 6 -38.67 -43.22 5.80
C ILE A 6 -38.01 -42.46 4.63
N ASN A 7 -38.47 -42.63 3.41
CA ASN A 7 -37.92 -41.99 2.22
C ASN A 7 -38.18 -40.46 2.24
N LEU A 8 -39.32 -40.03 2.75
CA LEU A 8 -39.70 -38.63 2.85
C LEU A 8 -38.87 -37.90 3.95
N SER A 9 -38.62 -38.58 5.06
CA SER A 9 -37.80 -38.06 6.15
C SER A 9 -36.32 -37.94 5.76
N PHE A 10 -35.79 -38.94 5.04
CA PHE A 10 -34.42 -38.95 4.53
C PHE A 10 -34.19 -37.83 3.51
N ASN A 11 -35.14 -37.61 2.61
CA ASN A 11 -35.06 -36.57 1.61
C ASN A 11 -35.10 -35.13 2.22
N LYS A 12 -35.92 -34.94 3.26
CA LYS A 12 -35.94 -33.66 4.03
C LYS A 12 -34.65 -33.39 4.79
N PHE A 13 -33.99 -34.41 5.30
CA PHE A 13 -32.72 -34.29 6.00
C PHE A 13 -31.62 -33.91 5.01
N PHE A 14 -31.52 -34.57 3.86
CA PHE A 14 -30.55 -34.25 2.82
C PHE A 14 -30.76 -32.85 2.23
N MET A 15 -31.99 -32.40 2.01
CA MET A 15 -32.27 -31.04 1.53
C MET A 15 -31.85 -29.96 2.54
N LYS A 16 -32.03 -30.20 3.84
CA LYS A 16 -31.55 -29.27 4.87
C LYS A 16 -30.03 -29.22 4.95
N ALA A 17 -29.35 -30.36 4.88
CA ALA A 17 -27.91 -30.46 4.86
C ALA A 17 -27.30 -29.74 3.62
N TYR A 18 -27.89 -29.93 2.46
CA TYR A 18 -27.47 -29.28 1.21
C TYR A 18 -27.66 -27.77 1.27
N SER A 19 -28.76 -27.28 1.84
CA SER A 19 -29.00 -25.85 2.04
C SER A 19 -27.99 -25.19 2.97
N ILE A 20 -27.57 -25.87 4.04
CA ILE A 20 -26.56 -25.37 4.98
C ILE A 20 -25.18 -25.32 4.33
N CYS A 21 -24.81 -26.33 3.53
CA CYS A 21 -23.54 -26.35 2.80
C CYS A 21 -23.47 -25.23 1.76
N ILE A 22 -24.55 -24.96 1.02
CA ILE A 22 -24.61 -23.86 0.05
C ILE A 22 -24.49 -22.51 0.77
N ALA A 23 -25.16 -22.32 1.91
CA ALA A 23 -25.06 -21.08 2.69
C ALA A 23 -23.64 -20.83 3.22
N LEU A 24 -22.93 -21.87 3.65
CA LEU A 24 -21.54 -21.78 4.10
C LEU A 24 -20.57 -21.46 2.94
N ILE A 25 -20.79 -22.02 1.76
CA ILE A 25 -19.99 -21.73 0.56
C ILE A 25 -20.19 -20.28 0.12
N ILE A 26 -21.43 -19.77 0.11
CA ILE A 26 -21.75 -18.39 -0.27
C ILE A 26 -21.14 -17.41 0.74
N SER A 27 -21.17 -17.70 2.05
CA SER A 27 -20.57 -16.85 3.07
C SER A 27 -19.03 -16.79 2.97
N PHE A 28 -18.38 -17.87 2.54
CA PHE A 28 -16.95 -17.93 2.31
C PHE A 28 -16.51 -17.06 1.11
N PHE A 29 -17.32 -17.02 0.04
CA PHE A 29 -17.04 -16.16 -1.12
C PHE A 29 -17.28 -14.67 -0.86
N LEU A 30 -18.14 -14.31 0.08
CA LEU A 30 -18.40 -12.90 0.43
C LEU A 30 -17.29 -12.26 1.28
N THR A 31 -16.39 -13.06 1.87
CA THR A 31 -15.26 -12.54 2.68
C THR A 31 -13.99 -12.30 1.88
N ILE A 32 -13.95 -12.68 0.59
CA ILE A 32 -12.88 -12.26 -0.31
C ILE A 32 -13.27 -10.87 -0.84
N SER A 33 -13.15 -9.85 0.01
CA SER A 33 -13.06 -8.49 -0.47
C SER A 33 -11.78 -8.44 -1.31
N PRO A 34 -11.83 -8.16 -2.63
CA PRO A 34 -10.62 -7.77 -3.32
C PRO A 34 -10.10 -6.56 -2.53
N ALA A 35 -8.88 -6.65 -2.02
CA ALA A 35 -8.19 -5.47 -1.55
C ALA A 35 -8.12 -4.56 -2.79
N TYR A 36 -9.07 -3.63 -2.91
CA TYR A 36 -8.98 -2.53 -3.83
C TYR A 36 -7.77 -1.74 -3.36
N ALA A 37 -6.61 -2.09 -3.92
CA ALA A 37 -5.50 -1.16 -3.93
C ALA A 37 -6.07 0.10 -4.57
N ALA A 38 -6.17 1.18 -3.81
CA ALA A 38 -6.52 2.49 -4.34
C ALA A 38 -5.67 2.68 -5.61
N PRO A 39 -6.25 3.08 -6.74
CA PRO A 39 -5.50 3.21 -7.98
C PRO A 39 -4.32 4.12 -7.71
N SER A 40 -3.11 3.57 -7.73
CA SER A 40 -1.92 4.37 -7.55
C SER A 40 -1.87 5.33 -8.73
N ASN A 41 -1.79 6.63 -8.48
CA ASN A 41 -1.66 7.67 -9.51
C ASN A 41 -0.32 7.61 -10.26
N MET A 42 0.41 6.48 -10.12
CA MET A 42 1.68 6.24 -10.79
C MET A 42 1.47 5.79 -12.24
N SER A 43 2.19 6.44 -13.15
CA SER A 43 2.08 6.21 -14.60
C SER A 43 2.68 4.86 -15.05
N GLY A 44 3.59 4.28 -14.24
CA GLY A 44 4.39 3.12 -14.60
C GLY A 44 5.71 3.46 -15.28
N ASP A 45 5.93 4.73 -15.62
CA ASP A 45 7.21 5.29 -16.06
C ASP A 45 8.05 5.60 -14.82
N TYR A 46 9.19 4.94 -14.70
CA TYR A 46 10.02 5.02 -13.51
C TYR A 46 10.51 6.45 -13.21
N ALA A 47 10.96 7.15 -14.24
CA ALA A 47 11.50 8.51 -14.07
C ALA A 47 10.41 9.49 -13.66
N LYS A 48 9.28 9.49 -14.36
CA LYS A 48 8.13 10.36 -14.06
C LYS A 48 7.56 10.08 -12.67
N ASP A 49 7.40 8.82 -12.32
CA ASP A 49 6.85 8.42 -11.02
C ASP A 49 7.81 8.79 -9.88
N THR A 50 9.13 8.61 -10.07
CA THR A 50 10.14 9.02 -9.09
C THR A 50 10.08 10.52 -8.83
N ILE A 51 10.04 11.34 -9.88
CA ILE A 51 9.94 12.82 -9.77
C ILE A 51 8.66 13.22 -9.04
N SER A 52 7.52 12.60 -9.40
CA SER A 52 6.23 12.89 -8.78
C SER A 52 6.22 12.55 -7.28
N VAL A 53 6.75 11.38 -6.93
CA VAL A 53 6.84 10.94 -5.53
C VAL A 53 7.79 11.85 -4.73
N VAL A 54 8.95 12.19 -5.28
CA VAL A 54 9.89 13.13 -4.64
C VAL A 54 9.21 14.47 -4.35
N LYS A 55 8.49 15.03 -5.32
CA LYS A 55 7.77 16.30 -5.16
C LYS A 55 6.71 16.21 -4.05
N ALA A 56 5.91 15.15 -4.04
CA ALA A 56 4.86 14.95 -3.03
C ALA A 56 5.45 14.81 -1.62
N LEU A 57 6.52 14.00 -1.46
CA LEU A 57 7.14 13.76 -0.15
C LEU A 57 7.91 14.98 0.36
N LYS A 58 8.55 15.77 -0.50
CA LYS A 58 9.13 17.07 -0.09
C LYS A 58 8.05 18.01 0.43
N GLY A 59 6.89 18.08 -0.22
CA GLY A 59 5.74 18.83 0.31
C GLY A 59 5.28 18.33 1.68
N ALA A 60 5.22 17.02 1.88
CA ALA A 60 4.84 16.42 3.16
C ALA A 60 5.87 16.70 4.29
N ILE A 61 7.17 16.76 3.97
CA ILE A 61 8.24 17.08 4.93
C ILE A 61 8.11 18.51 5.48
N GLU A 62 7.66 19.45 4.64
CA GLU A 62 7.56 20.87 4.97
C GLU A 62 6.24 21.24 5.67
N ILE A 63 5.32 20.30 5.89
CA ILE A 63 4.05 20.59 6.57
C ILE A 63 4.31 21.09 8.01
N PRO A 64 3.63 22.19 8.43
CA PRO A 64 3.72 22.69 9.79
C PRO A 64 3.30 21.66 10.84
N LYS A 65 3.96 21.68 12.01
CA LYS A 65 3.70 20.74 13.12
C LYS A 65 2.27 20.82 13.66
N ASP A 66 1.64 21.98 13.52
CA ASP A 66 0.29 22.32 13.97
C ASP A 66 -0.77 22.28 12.86
N ALA A 67 -0.40 21.84 11.67
CA ALA A 67 -1.34 21.69 10.56
C ALA A 67 -2.46 20.72 10.90
N SER A 68 -3.71 21.09 10.59
CA SER A 68 -4.90 20.28 10.87
C SER A 68 -4.95 18.98 10.08
N ASN A 69 -4.31 18.94 8.91
CA ASN A 69 -4.26 17.80 7.99
C ASN A 69 -2.97 16.95 8.11
N LYS A 70 -2.17 17.15 9.16
CA LYS A 70 -0.88 16.43 9.33
C LYS A 70 -1.03 14.90 9.35
N ASP A 71 -2.11 14.38 9.95
CA ASP A 71 -2.36 12.95 10.04
C ASP A 71 -2.74 12.37 8.68
N GLU A 72 -3.57 13.06 7.91
CA GLU A 72 -3.92 12.72 6.53
C GLU A 72 -2.67 12.68 5.65
N VAL A 73 -1.84 13.71 5.69
CA VAL A 73 -0.59 13.77 4.91
C VAL A 73 0.39 12.68 5.30
N ARG A 74 0.45 12.29 6.58
CA ARG A 74 1.24 11.14 7.01
C ARG A 74 0.75 9.84 6.40
N GLU A 75 -0.57 9.57 6.45
CA GLU A 75 -1.18 8.37 5.87
C GLU A 75 -0.99 8.32 4.35
N ASP A 76 -1.22 9.43 3.66
CA ASP A 76 -0.99 9.57 2.22
C ASP A 76 0.47 9.31 1.85
N SER A 77 1.40 9.85 2.65
CA SER A 77 2.83 9.59 2.46
C SER A 77 3.18 8.13 2.63
N LEU A 78 2.64 7.45 3.64
CA LEU A 78 2.86 6.02 3.87
C LEU A 78 2.28 5.16 2.74
N SER A 79 1.10 5.50 2.25
CA SER A 79 0.48 4.85 1.09
C SER A 79 1.34 5.03 -0.16
N LEU A 80 1.74 6.25 -0.47
CA LEU A 80 2.57 6.60 -1.62
C LEU A 80 3.93 5.87 -1.58
N ILE A 81 4.58 5.82 -0.42
CA ILE A 81 5.84 5.10 -0.20
C ILE A 81 5.65 3.60 -0.48
N THR A 82 4.58 3.02 0.05
CA THR A 82 4.27 1.60 -0.12
C THR A 82 4.04 1.26 -1.59
N ASP A 83 3.25 2.07 -2.29
CA ASP A 83 2.94 1.90 -3.70
C ASP A 83 4.19 1.99 -4.57
N TYR A 84 5.04 3.00 -4.35
CA TYR A 84 6.27 3.17 -5.09
C TYR A 84 7.23 1.98 -4.90
N ILE A 85 7.49 1.59 -3.65
CA ILE A 85 8.39 0.47 -3.37
C ILE A 85 7.84 -0.84 -3.95
N SER A 86 6.54 -1.13 -3.78
CA SER A 86 5.92 -2.36 -4.29
C SER A 86 6.00 -2.46 -5.81
N ARG A 87 5.85 -1.35 -6.50
CA ARG A 87 5.86 -1.28 -7.97
C ARG A 87 7.25 -1.47 -8.56
N TYR A 88 8.28 -0.87 -7.96
CA TYR A 88 9.61 -0.79 -8.57
C TYR A 88 10.64 -1.77 -7.99
N ARG A 89 10.44 -2.25 -6.77
CA ARG A 89 11.36 -3.17 -6.09
C ARG A 89 11.63 -4.48 -6.88
N ASN A 90 10.65 -4.99 -7.60
CA ASN A 90 10.75 -6.24 -8.34
C ASN A 90 11.06 -6.04 -9.83
N ARG A 91 11.27 -4.82 -10.29
CA ARG A 91 11.68 -4.52 -11.67
C ARG A 91 13.20 -4.63 -11.81
N GLY A 92 13.68 -5.72 -12.42
CA GLY A 92 15.10 -6.09 -12.45
C GLY A 92 16.05 -5.05 -13.04
N LEU A 93 15.57 -4.17 -13.93
CA LEU A 93 16.36 -3.07 -14.48
C LEU A 93 16.40 -1.85 -13.52
N VAL A 94 15.32 -1.63 -12.76
CA VAL A 94 15.18 -0.48 -11.87
C VAL A 94 15.82 -0.72 -10.51
N ASN A 95 15.61 -1.89 -9.91
CA ASN A 95 16.03 -2.18 -8.54
C ASN A 95 17.55 -2.20 -8.33
N LYS A 96 18.33 -2.17 -9.42
CA LYS A 96 19.79 -2.10 -9.42
C LYS A 96 20.34 -0.69 -9.64
N THR A 97 19.47 0.29 -9.95
CA THR A 97 19.88 1.67 -10.16
C THR A 97 20.26 2.37 -8.87
N GLN A 98 21.15 3.34 -8.95
CA GLN A 98 21.50 4.16 -7.79
C GLN A 98 20.36 5.07 -7.36
N SER A 99 19.57 5.57 -8.32
CA SER A 99 18.37 6.36 -8.03
C SER A 99 17.37 5.59 -7.19
N PHE A 100 17.10 4.32 -7.52
CA PHE A 100 16.17 3.49 -6.74
C PHE A 100 16.72 3.19 -5.33
N THR A 101 18.00 2.85 -5.20
CA THR A 101 18.62 2.56 -3.89
C THR A 101 18.59 3.80 -2.99
N THR A 102 18.90 4.97 -3.54
CA THR A 102 18.85 6.25 -2.81
C THR A 102 17.41 6.59 -2.41
N MET A 103 16.47 6.44 -3.34
CA MET A 103 15.05 6.65 -3.08
C MET A 103 14.54 5.71 -1.98
N GLN A 104 14.83 4.42 -2.08
CA GLN A 104 14.42 3.42 -1.10
C GLN A 104 14.96 3.73 0.31
N THR A 105 16.19 4.23 0.41
CA THR A 105 16.80 4.63 1.69
C THR A 105 16.01 5.77 2.33
N ALA A 106 15.71 6.82 1.58
CA ALA A 106 14.91 7.95 2.05
C ALA A 106 13.49 7.50 2.45
N LEU A 107 12.82 6.72 1.60
CA LEU A 107 11.47 6.22 1.83
C LEU A 107 11.37 5.36 3.08
N ASN A 108 12.32 4.44 3.29
CA ASN A 108 12.36 3.59 4.48
C ASN A 108 12.60 4.41 5.77
N ALA A 109 13.44 5.42 5.73
CA ALA A 109 13.71 6.29 6.88
C ALA A 109 12.44 7.10 7.25
N MET A 110 11.75 7.67 6.26
CA MET A 110 10.51 8.43 6.46
C MET A 110 9.39 7.53 6.98
N ALA A 111 9.14 6.40 6.34
CA ALA A 111 8.12 5.43 6.76
C ALA A 111 8.40 4.86 8.15
N GLY A 112 9.66 4.58 8.46
CA GLY A 112 10.07 4.11 9.78
C GLY A 112 9.75 5.13 10.87
N HIS A 113 10.02 6.41 10.64
CA HIS A 113 9.64 7.47 11.58
C HIS A 113 8.11 7.54 11.75
N TYR A 114 7.36 7.61 10.66
CA TYR A 114 5.90 7.74 10.70
C TYR A 114 5.20 6.56 11.37
N LYS A 115 5.71 5.34 11.21
CA LYS A 115 5.16 4.14 11.86
C LYS A 115 5.49 4.05 13.35
N ASN A 116 6.73 4.39 13.73
CA ASN A 116 7.18 4.24 15.11
C ASN A 116 6.84 5.46 15.99
N PHE A 117 6.64 6.63 15.40
CA PHE A 117 6.42 7.89 16.09
C PHE A 117 5.24 8.68 15.48
N ALA A 118 4.09 8.02 15.33
CA ALA A 118 2.92 8.56 14.61
C ALA A 118 2.46 9.94 15.12
N SER A 119 2.57 10.21 16.42
CA SER A 119 2.18 11.49 17.02
C SER A 119 3.29 12.55 17.01
N ARG A 120 4.51 12.19 16.60
CA ARG A 120 5.67 13.11 16.63
C ARG A 120 5.97 13.66 15.24
N PRO A 121 6.24 14.95 15.11
CA PRO A 121 6.68 15.53 13.85
C PRO A 121 8.06 15.00 13.46
N LEU A 122 8.39 15.08 12.18
CA LEU A 122 9.72 14.74 11.68
C LEU A 122 10.77 15.65 12.36
N PRO A 123 11.84 15.09 12.97
CA PRO A 123 12.94 15.89 13.50
C PRO A 123 13.65 16.67 12.39
N GLU A 124 14.14 17.88 12.67
CA GLU A 124 14.78 18.75 11.66
C GLU A 124 15.97 18.04 10.96
N LYS A 125 16.81 17.36 11.73
CA LYS A 125 17.93 16.57 11.19
C LYS A 125 17.47 15.48 10.19
N LEU A 126 16.31 14.88 10.46
CA LEU A 126 15.73 13.88 9.53
C LEU A 126 15.16 14.56 8.29
N LYS A 127 14.49 15.70 8.43
CA LYS A 127 14.00 16.48 7.29
C LYS A 127 15.10 16.89 6.34
N GLU A 128 16.20 17.45 6.87
CA GLU A 128 17.38 17.83 6.08
C GLU A 128 17.97 16.64 5.31
N ARG A 129 18.10 15.50 5.99
CA ARG A 129 18.58 14.26 5.38
C ARG A 129 17.66 13.77 4.28
N LEU A 130 16.34 13.70 4.53
CA LEU A 130 15.33 13.27 3.55
C LEU A 130 15.32 14.19 2.34
N ASN A 131 15.32 15.51 2.53
CA ASN A 131 15.38 16.48 1.44
C ASN A 131 16.64 16.31 0.57
N LYS A 132 17.78 16.03 1.18
CA LYS A 132 19.03 15.77 0.46
C LYS A 132 18.95 14.46 -0.35
N GLU A 133 18.51 13.36 0.27
CA GLU A 133 18.43 12.04 -0.38
C GLU A 133 17.38 12.04 -1.51
N LEU A 134 16.20 12.65 -1.30
CA LEU A 134 15.17 12.79 -2.32
C LEU A 134 15.65 13.63 -3.51
N SER A 135 16.34 14.76 -3.25
CA SER A 135 16.91 15.58 -4.32
C SER A 135 18.03 14.85 -5.08
N LEU A 136 18.79 14.00 -4.41
CA LEU A 136 19.81 13.20 -5.05
C LEU A 136 19.18 12.12 -5.95
N ALA A 137 18.16 11.41 -5.47
CA ALA A 137 17.44 10.41 -6.26
C ALA A 137 16.81 11.03 -7.52
N GLU A 138 16.20 12.23 -7.40
CA GLU A 138 15.65 12.99 -8.53
C GLU A 138 16.70 13.32 -9.59
N LYS A 139 17.89 13.78 -9.18
CA LYS A 139 18.99 14.06 -10.11
C LYS A 139 19.55 12.80 -10.77
N MET A 140 19.61 11.71 -10.03
CA MET A 140 20.10 10.42 -10.55
C MET A 140 19.16 9.85 -11.58
N VAL A 141 17.85 9.81 -11.31
CA VAL A 141 16.87 9.24 -12.22
C VAL A 141 16.85 9.97 -13.56
N LEU A 142 17.07 11.29 -13.56
CA LEU A 142 17.18 12.10 -14.80
C LEU A 142 18.44 11.80 -15.62
N ARG A 143 19.45 11.18 -15.04
CA ARG A 143 20.68 10.77 -15.72
C ARG A 143 20.65 9.33 -16.20
N GLU A 144 19.80 8.52 -15.57
CA GLU A 144 19.64 7.09 -15.84
C GLU A 144 18.51 6.81 -16.84
N SER A 145 17.65 7.81 -17.13
CA SER A 145 16.59 7.78 -18.16
C SER A 145 17.09 8.39 -19.46
#